data_149de3734587a46e24a2f88e014fe59f
#
_entry.id   149de3734587a46e24a2f88e014fe59f
#
_cell.length_a   1.000
_cell.length_b   1.000
_cell.length_c   1.000
_cell.angle_alpha   90.00
_cell.angle_beta   90.00
_cell.angle_gamma   90.00
#
_symmetry.space_group_name_H-M   'P 1'
#
loop_
_entity.id
_entity.type
_entity.pdbx_description
1 polymer ?
#
loop_
_entity_poly.entity_id
_entity_poly.type
_entity_poly.pdbx_seq_one_letter_code
_entity_poly.pdbx_strand_id
1 'polypeptide(L)'
;MTGVRVKICGMTRSVDVQAAVQAGADALGFVFTKRSKRALDTALAAELVAQVPAFVCRVGLFMDQDSAGITRVLDQVPLSLLQFHGSEDAEFCRQFGRPYIKAVSMDSERAVLRAVDEYSDAAALLLDSHAPGGVGGTGAVFDWAMIPEVSMPLILAGGLTPGNVRRAVEQVEPWGVDVSSGVEDTPGIKNEELMREFIKEAKCEY
;
A
#
# COMPACT_ATOMS: atom_id res chain seq x y z
N MET A 1 11.39 20.40 -0.94
CA MET A 1 10.93 19.08 -0.40
C MET A 1 9.96 18.49 -1.41
N THR A 2 10.20 17.31 -1.92
CA THR A 2 9.20 16.61 -2.75
C THR A 2 8.12 16.15 -1.79
N GLY A 3 6.85 16.58 -1.99
CA GLY A 3 5.73 16.22 -1.12
C GLY A 3 5.59 14.70 -0.94
N VAL A 4 5.09 14.25 0.22
CA VAL A 4 4.83 12.84 0.52
C VAL A 4 3.82 12.27 -0.50
N ARG A 5 4.00 11.02 -0.90
CA ARG A 5 3.09 10.32 -1.82
C ARG A 5 2.03 9.56 -1.04
N VAL A 6 0.81 9.51 -1.57
CA VAL A 6 -0.32 8.89 -0.90
C VAL A 6 -0.87 7.72 -1.72
N LYS A 7 -0.90 6.54 -1.12
CA LYS A 7 -1.56 5.36 -1.65
C LYS A 7 -2.86 5.09 -0.89
N ILE A 8 -3.95 4.84 -1.62
CA ILE A 8 -5.21 4.35 -1.07
C ILE A 8 -5.37 2.88 -1.47
N CYS A 9 -5.36 1.97 -0.50
CA CYS A 9 -5.33 0.53 -0.72
C CYS A 9 -6.70 -0.13 -0.52
N GLY A 10 -6.98 -1.17 -1.32
CA GLY A 10 -8.21 -1.97 -1.19
C GLY A 10 -9.40 -1.36 -1.92
N MET A 11 -9.20 -0.90 -3.14
CA MET A 11 -10.26 -0.44 -4.04
C MET A 11 -11.12 -1.60 -4.49
N THR A 12 -12.45 -1.47 -4.34
CA THR A 12 -13.43 -2.50 -4.73
C THR A 12 -14.58 -1.96 -5.57
N ARG A 13 -14.72 -0.62 -5.68
CA ARG A 13 -15.83 0.02 -6.38
C ARG A 13 -15.30 1.13 -7.31
N SER A 14 -15.95 1.29 -8.46
CA SER A 14 -15.64 2.33 -9.45
C SER A 14 -15.74 3.75 -8.87
N VAL A 15 -16.76 4.01 -8.05
CA VAL A 15 -16.96 5.31 -7.40
C VAL A 15 -15.80 5.67 -6.46
N ASP A 16 -15.23 4.68 -5.76
CA ASP A 16 -14.09 4.88 -4.86
C ASP A 16 -12.79 5.16 -5.63
N VAL A 17 -12.59 4.48 -6.77
CA VAL A 17 -11.45 4.73 -7.67
C VAL A 17 -11.50 6.17 -8.17
N GLN A 18 -12.67 6.64 -8.64
CA GLN A 18 -12.85 8.00 -9.13
C GLN A 18 -12.65 9.04 -8.03
N ALA A 19 -13.23 8.82 -6.85
CA ALA A 19 -13.09 9.73 -5.71
C ALA A 19 -11.63 9.85 -5.24
N ALA A 20 -10.91 8.72 -5.13
CA ALA A 20 -9.50 8.72 -4.74
C ALA A 20 -8.61 9.46 -5.75
N VAL A 21 -8.85 9.26 -7.06
CA VAL A 21 -8.15 9.99 -8.13
C VAL A 21 -8.42 11.49 -8.06
N GLN A 22 -9.69 11.88 -7.89
CA GLN A 22 -10.08 13.29 -7.77
C GLN A 22 -9.52 13.96 -6.50
N ALA A 23 -9.40 13.19 -5.41
CA ALA A 23 -8.77 13.66 -4.19
C ALA A 23 -7.24 13.83 -4.31
N GLY A 24 -6.61 13.32 -5.38
CA GLY A 24 -5.18 13.47 -5.63
C GLY A 24 -4.32 12.33 -5.08
N ALA A 25 -4.84 11.10 -5.00
CA ALA A 25 -4.05 9.90 -4.69
C ALA A 25 -2.97 9.66 -5.76
N ASP A 26 -1.74 9.32 -5.32
CA ASP A 26 -0.61 9.02 -6.19
C ASP A 26 -0.60 7.54 -6.62
N ALA A 27 -1.24 6.67 -5.82
CA ALA A 27 -1.34 5.23 -6.09
C ALA A 27 -2.64 4.63 -5.56
N LEU A 28 -3.16 3.62 -6.27
CA LEU A 28 -4.34 2.85 -5.87
C LEU A 28 -3.97 1.37 -5.75
N GLY A 29 -4.39 0.74 -4.64
CA GLY A 29 -4.13 -0.67 -4.36
C GLY A 29 -5.34 -1.56 -4.64
N PHE A 30 -5.11 -2.66 -5.36
CA PHE A 30 -6.07 -3.70 -5.72
C PHE A 30 -5.62 -5.02 -5.09
N VAL A 31 -6.48 -5.66 -4.31
CA VAL A 31 -6.09 -6.79 -3.46
C VAL A 31 -6.50 -8.11 -4.11
N PHE A 32 -5.54 -9.03 -4.27
CA PHE A 32 -5.77 -10.33 -4.91
C PHE A 32 -5.70 -11.52 -3.94
N THR A 33 -5.37 -11.30 -2.66
CA THR A 33 -5.39 -12.38 -1.66
C THR A 33 -6.79 -12.66 -1.15
N LYS A 34 -7.22 -13.92 -1.22
CA LYS A 34 -8.55 -14.38 -0.76
C LYS A 34 -8.77 -14.22 0.75
N ARG A 35 -7.69 -13.99 1.52
CA ARG A 35 -7.77 -13.73 2.97
C ARG A 35 -8.34 -12.35 3.29
N SER A 36 -8.34 -11.43 2.32
CA SER A 36 -8.81 -10.05 2.50
C SER A 36 -10.30 -9.92 2.21
N LYS A 37 -10.99 -9.11 3.02
CA LYS A 37 -12.38 -8.66 2.73
C LYS A 37 -12.46 -7.73 1.51
N ARG A 38 -11.30 -7.27 1.00
CA ARG A 38 -11.15 -6.38 -0.17
C ARG A 38 -10.65 -7.14 -1.40
N ALA A 39 -10.69 -8.49 -1.35
CA ALA A 39 -10.25 -9.33 -2.46
C ALA A 39 -11.09 -9.10 -3.70
N LEU A 40 -10.42 -8.98 -4.85
CA LEU A 40 -11.01 -8.86 -6.17
C LEU A 40 -10.79 -10.15 -6.97
N ASP A 41 -11.75 -10.47 -7.81
CA ASP A 41 -11.47 -11.33 -8.97
C ASP A 41 -10.80 -10.51 -10.09
N THR A 42 -10.20 -11.21 -11.05
CA THR A 42 -9.43 -10.56 -12.12
C THR A 42 -10.29 -9.74 -13.07
N ALA A 43 -11.55 -10.12 -13.30
CA ALA A 43 -12.44 -9.40 -14.21
C ALA A 43 -12.80 -8.04 -13.64
N LEU A 44 -13.28 -8.00 -12.39
CA LEU A 44 -13.59 -6.74 -11.70
C LEU A 44 -12.33 -5.88 -11.52
N ALA A 45 -11.20 -6.50 -11.18
CA ALA A 45 -9.94 -5.77 -11.05
C ALA A 45 -9.52 -5.10 -12.36
N ALA A 46 -9.66 -5.78 -13.50
CA ALA A 46 -9.35 -5.21 -14.82
C ALA A 46 -10.24 -4.00 -15.15
N GLU A 47 -11.54 -4.09 -14.85
CA GLU A 47 -12.50 -2.99 -15.03
C GLU A 47 -12.14 -1.76 -14.17
N LEU A 48 -11.78 -1.98 -12.91
CA LEU A 48 -11.41 -0.89 -11.99
C LEU A 48 -10.07 -0.26 -12.36
N VAL A 49 -9.07 -1.09 -12.68
CA VAL A 49 -7.72 -0.63 -13.06
C VAL A 49 -7.75 0.17 -14.37
N ALA A 50 -8.64 -0.16 -15.32
CA ALA A 50 -8.80 0.58 -16.58
C ALA A 50 -9.28 2.03 -16.37
N GLN A 51 -9.88 2.35 -15.22
CA GLN A 51 -10.35 3.70 -14.88
C GLN A 51 -9.26 4.58 -14.26
N VAL A 52 -8.12 3.98 -13.89
CA VAL A 52 -7.02 4.70 -13.24
C VAL A 52 -6.21 5.48 -14.28
N PRO A 53 -6.07 6.82 -14.14
CA PRO A 53 -5.29 7.64 -15.06
C PRO A 53 -3.82 7.23 -15.14
N ALA A 54 -3.16 7.61 -16.25
CA ALA A 54 -1.79 7.19 -16.56
C ALA A 54 -0.75 7.56 -15.47
N PHE A 55 -0.93 8.69 -14.79
CA PHE A 55 0.01 9.16 -13.75
C PHE A 55 -0.34 8.71 -12.32
N VAL A 56 -1.36 7.88 -12.16
CA VAL A 56 -1.67 7.24 -10.88
C VAL A 56 -1.20 5.78 -10.91
N CYS A 57 -0.37 5.39 -9.94
CA CYS A 57 0.22 4.06 -9.91
C CYS A 57 -0.84 2.98 -9.57
N ARG A 58 -0.88 1.90 -10.36
CA ARG A 58 -1.78 0.75 -10.21
C ARG A 58 -1.06 -0.38 -9.51
N VAL A 59 -1.32 -0.53 -8.21
CA VAL A 59 -0.60 -1.48 -7.34
C VAL A 59 -1.43 -2.74 -7.10
N GLY A 60 -0.90 -3.90 -7.47
CA GLY A 60 -1.50 -5.20 -7.12
C GLY A 60 -0.92 -5.75 -5.83
N LEU A 61 -1.76 -6.01 -4.83
CA LEU A 61 -1.36 -6.62 -3.57
C LEU A 61 -1.57 -8.13 -3.59
N PHE A 62 -0.48 -8.84 -3.32
CA PHE A 62 -0.40 -10.30 -3.23
C PHE A 62 0.11 -10.72 -1.85
N MET A 63 -0.27 -11.92 -1.39
CA MET A 63 0.11 -12.42 -0.09
C MET A 63 0.11 -13.95 -0.11
N ASP A 64 1.29 -14.55 -0.04
CA ASP A 64 1.52 -16.00 -0.02
C ASP A 64 0.82 -16.75 -1.18
N GLN A 65 0.75 -16.15 -2.36
CA GLN A 65 0.19 -16.78 -3.55
C GLN A 65 1.28 -17.46 -4.38
N ASP A 66 0.92 -18.52 -5.11
CA ASP A 66 1.83 -19.15 -6.07
C ASP A 66 2.10 -18.25 -7.30
N SER A 67 3.23 -18.46 -7.95
CA SER A 67 3.64 -17.68 -9.11
C SER A 67 2.66 -17.78 -10.28
N ALA A 68 2.05 -18.96 -10.49
CA ALA A 68 1.07 -19.17 -11.55
C ALA A 68 -0.20 -18.33 -11.31
N GLY A 69 -0.63 -18.19 -10.03
CA GLY A 69 -1.75 -17.34 -9.66
C GLY A 69 -1.48 -15.87 -9.94
N ILE A 70 -0.29 -15.39 -9.56
CA ILE A 70 0.13 -14.01 -9.81
C ILE A 70 0.24 -13.74 -11.31
N THR A 71 0.88 -14.63 -12.07
CA THR A 71 1.01 -14.50 -13.53
C THR A 71 -0.35 -14.38 -14.21
N ARG A 72 -1.33 -15.23 -13.84
CA ARG A 72 -2.70 -15.12 -14.40
C ARG A 72 -3.36 -13.75 -14.13
N VAL A 73 -3.08 -13.15 -13.00
CA VAL A 73 -3.56 -11.77 -12.73
C VAL A 73 -2.85 -10.77 -13.63
N LEU A 74 -1.53 -10.86 -13.77
CA LEU A 74 -0.72 -9.95 -14.59
C LEU A 74 -1.05 -10.01 -16.07
N ASP A 75 -1.48 -11.18 -16.58
CA ASP A 75 -1.92 -11.37 -17.97
C ASP A 75 -3.23 -10.63 -18.28
N GLN A 76 -4.07 -10.37 -17.27
CA GLN A 76 -5.40 -9.79 -17.43
C GLN A 76 -5.53 -8.37 -16.88
N VAL A 77 -4.72 -8.01 -15.89
CA VAL A 77 -4.82 -6.74 -15.16
C VAL A 77 -3.54 -5.93 -15.38
N PRO A 78 -3.62 -4.74 -16.01
CA PRO A 78 -2.44 -3.93 -16.34
C PRO A 78 -1.90 -3.18 -15.12
N LEU A 79 -1.35 -3.92 -14.16
CA LEU A 79 -0.71 -3.39 -12.95
C LEU A 79 0.66 -2.78 -13.30
N SER A 80 1.04 -1.70 -12.61
CA SER A 80 2.33 -1.02 -12.80
C SER A 80 3.36 -1.43 -11.73
N LEU A 81 2.89 -1.84 -10.56
CA LEU A 81 3.70 -2.09 -9.37
C LEU A 81 3.08 -3.25 -8.60
N LEU A 82 3.90 -4.14 -8.06
CA LEU A 82 3.44 -5.25 -7.23
C LEU A 82 3.73 -4.95 -5.76
N GLN A 83 2.85 -5.35 -4.86
CA GLN A 83 3.08 -5.30 -3.42
C GLN A 83 2.97 -6.70 -2.85
N PHE A 84 4.07 -7.18 -2.27
CA PHE A 84 4.12 -8.47 -1.59
C PHE A 84 3.97 -8.27 -0.08
N HIS A 85 2.91 -8.81 0.48
CA HIS A 85 2.48 -8.56 1.87
C HIS A 85 2.55 -9.81 2.75
N GLY A 86 3.07 -10.91 2.24
CA GLY A 86 3.26 -12.17 2.94
C GLY A 86 4.72 -12.48 3.23
N SER A 87 5.05 -13.76 3.21
CA SER A 87 6.38 -14.29 3.49
C SER A 87 7.25 -14.50 2.23
N GLU A 88 6.85 -13.89 1.10
CA GLU A 88 7.59 -13.99 -0.16
C GLU A 88 9.02 -13.47 0.00
N ASP A 89 10.03 -14.25 -0.38
CA ASP A 89 11.42 -13.85 -0.42
C ASP A 89 11.75 -12.95 -1.63
N ALA A 90 12.94 -12.37 -1.64
CA ALA A 90 13.35 -11.43 -2.67
C ALA A 90 13.46 -12.10 -4.06
N GLU A 91 13.85 -13.37 -4.14
CA GLU A 91 13.92 -14.12 -5.41
C GLU A 91 12.53 -14.32 -6.00
N PHE A 92 11.57 -14.69 -5.18
CA PHE A 92 10.18 -14.79 -5.58
C PHE A 92 9.62 -13.44 -6.04
N CYS A 93 9.89 -12.36 -5.32
CA CYS A 93 9.36 -11.04 -5.67
C CYS A 93 9.84 -10.54 -7.03
N ARG A 94 11.10 -10.78 -7.40
CA ARG A 94 11.71 -10.24 -8.63
C ARG A 94 11.37 -11.02 -9.91
N GLN A 95 10.86 -12.24 -9.81
CA GLN A 95 10.62 -13.12 -10.96
C GLN A 95 9.57 -12.59 -11.97
N PHE A 96 8.71 -11.66 -11.54
CA PHE A 96 7.59 -11.17 -12.36
C PHE A 96 7.96 -10.03 -13.33
N GLY A 97 9.21 -9.58 -13.36
CA GLY A 97 9.68 -8.53 -14.28
C GLY A 97 8.98 -7.18 -14.10
N ARG A 98 8.49 -6.91 -12.91
CA ARG A 98 7.83 -5.66 -12.50
C ARG A 98 8.51 -5.09 -11.26
N PRO A 99 8.57 -3.75 -11.10
CA PRO A 99 8.97 -3.18 -9.82
C PRO A 99 8.03 -3.66 -8.70
N TYR A 100 8.57 -3.79 -7.50
CA TYR A 100 7.78 -4.26 -6.37
C TYR A 100 8.06 -3.50 -5.08
N ILE A 101 7.08 -3.49 -4.18
CA ILE A 101 7.14 -3.06 -2.80
C ILE A 101 7.07 -4.32 -1.93
N LYS A 102 7.93 -4.42 -0.92
CA LYS A 102 7.81 -5.45 0.11
C LYS A 102 7.23 -4.87 1.38
N ALA A 103 6.12 -5.44 1.86
CA ALA A 103 5.60 -5.13 3.18
C ALA A 103 6.36 -5.91 4.23
N VAL A 104 6.77 -5.22 5.30
CA VAL A 104 7.49 -5.77 6.44
C VAL A 104 6.84 -5.30 7.74
N SER A 105 6.83 -6.16 8.74
CA SER A 105 6.35 -5.80 10.07
C SER A 105 7.37 -4.93 10.77
N MET A 106 6.90 -3.87 11.45
CA MET A 106 7.73 -3.03 12.29
C MET A 106 7.86 -3.63 13.70
N ASP A 107 8.53 -4.78 13.80
CA ASP A 107 8.78 -5.46 15.09
C ASP A 107 9.98 -4.88 15.83
N SER A 108 10.97 -4.41 15.09
CA SER A 108 12.18 -3.77 15.60
C SER A 108 12.97 -3.07 14.49
N GLU A 109 13.80 -2.10 14.85
CA GLU A 109 14.78 -1.45 13.97
C GLU A 109 15.62 -2.49 13.20
N ARG A 110 16.11 -3.53 13.89
CA ARG A 110 16.92 -4.60 13.29
C ARG A 110 16.14 -5.39 12.22
N ALA A 111 14.82 -5.53 12.36
CA ALA A 111 14.00 -6.20 11.35
C ALA A 111 13.92 -5.37 10.07
N VAL A 112 13.77 -4.05 10.19
CA VAL A 112 13.78 -3.14 9.04
C VAL A 112 15.13 -3.13 8.34
N LEU A 113 16.25 -3.03 9.07
CA LEU A 113 17.59 -3.05 8.49
C LEU A 113 17.87 -4.36 7.73
N ARG A 114 17.47 -5.51 8.29
CA ARG A 114 17.58 -6.80 7.57
C ARG A 114 16.74 -6.81 6.30
N ALA A 115 15.52 -6.27 6.34
CA ALA A 115 14.67 -6.21 5.16
C ALA A 115 15.24 -5.29 4.05
N VAL A 116 15.91 -4.19 4.42
CA VAL A 116 16.64 -3.33 3.47
C VAL A 116 17.73 -4.11 2.74
N ASP A 117 18.49 -4.92 3.46
CA ASP A 117 19.55 -5.74 2.88
C ASP A 117 18.98 -6.86 1.99
N GLU A 118 17.96 -7.57 2.47
CA GLU A 118 17.33 -8.71 1.79
C GLU A 118 16.59 -8.31 0.51
N TYR A 119 15.84 -7.20 0.56
CA TYR A 119 15.04 -6.69 -0.57
C TYR A 119 15.67 -5.46 -1.22
N SER A 120 17.00 -5.45 -1.36
CA SER A 120 17.77 -4.29 -1.84
C SER A 120 17.40 -3.82 -3.26
N ASP A 121 16.70 -4.65 -4.04
CA ASP A 121 16.16 -4.34 -5.38
C ASP A 121 14.67 -3.94 -5.38
N ALA A 122 14.03 -3.90 -4.20
CA ALA A 122 12.67 -3.39 -4.09
C ALA A 122 12.59 -1.89 -4.38
N ALA A 123 11.49 -1.45 -4.99
CA ALA A 123 11.26 -0.02 -5.22
C ALA A 123 11.04 0.76 -3.91
N ALA A 124 10.51 0.09 -2.88
CA ALA A 124 10.32 0.61 -1.53
C ALA A 124 10.05 -0.53 -0.54
N LEU A 125 10.26 -0.29 0.75
CA LEU A 125 9.66 -1.08 1.82
C LEU A 125 8.40 -0.39 2.34
N LEU A 126 7.35 -1.17 2.61
CA LEU A 126 6.15 -0.70 3.28
C LEU A 126 6.19 -1.22 4.72
N LEU A 127 6.26 -0.31 5.68
CA LEU A 127 6.27 -0.64 7.11
C LEU A 127 4.82 -0.68 7.62
N ASP A 128 4.37 -1.86 8.04
CA ASP A 128 3.03 -2.06 8.61
C ASP A 128 3.12 -2.38 10.11
N SER A 129 2.15 -1.90 10.88
CA SER A 129 2.02 -2.23 12.30
C SER A 129 1.61 -3.68 12.57
N HIS A 130 1.26 -4.43 11.52
CA HIS A 130 0.82 -5.82 11.63
C HIS A 130 1.91 -6.78 11.13
N ALA A 131 2.04 -7.92 11.82
CA ALA A 131 2.90 -9.00 11.36
C ALA A 131 2.50 -9.48 9.95
N PRO A 132 3.45 -9.98 9.14
CA PRO A 132 3.16 -10.60 7.85
C PRO A 132 2.04 -11.65 7.99
N GLY A 133 0.99 -11.54 7.19
CA GLY A 133 -0.17 -12.42 7.29
C GLY A 133 -1.23 -12.00 8.31
N GLY A 134 -1.02 -10.94 9.07
CA GLY A 134 -2.03 -10.35 9.96
C GLY A 134 -3.20 -9.72 9.20
N VAL A 135 -4.40 -9.82 9.78
CA VAL A 135 -5.58 -9.13 9.24
C VAL A 135 -5.43 -7.65 9.59
N GLY A 136 -5.11 -6.82 8.61
CA GLY A 136 -5.01 -5.37 8.78
C GLY A 136 -6.34 -4.75 9.24
N GLY A 137 -6.26 -3.58 9.86
CA GLY A 137 -7.45 -2.81 10.26
C GLY A 137 -7.75 -2.81 11.76
N THR A 138 -6.80 -3.21 12.61
CA THR A 138 -6.95 -3.13 14.08
C THR A 138 -6.76 -1.70 14.63
N GLY A 139 -6.28 -0.75 13.79
CA GLY A 139 -6.03 0.63 14.21
C GLY A 139 -4.83 0.82 15.14
N ALA A 140 -4.08 -0.25 15.44
CA ALA A 140 -2.88 -0.15 16.26
C ALA A 140 -1.76 0.57 15.49
N VAL A 141 -1.17 1.58 16.11
CA VAL A 141 -0.01 2.31 15.60
C VAL A 141 1.20 1.83 16.38
N PHE A 142 2.30 1.50 15.70
CA PHE A 142 3.57 1.22 16.36
C PHE A 142 4.33 2.53 16.69
N ASP A 143 5.36 2.44 17.51
CA ASP A 143 6.18 3.61 17.85
C ASP A 143 7.06 4.01 16.64
N TRP A 144 6.69 5.10 15.98
CA TRP A 144 7.39 5.62 14.81
C TRP A 144 8.82 6.06 15.10
N ALA A 145 9.17 6.35 16.35
CA ALA A 145 10.54 6.69 16.73
C ALA A 145 11.53 5.52 16.59
N MET A 146 11.02 4.29 16.42
CA MET A 146 11.85 3.10 16.20
C MET A 146 12.20 2.86 14.72
N ILE A 147 11.74 3.70 13.79
CA ILE A 147 12.04 3.56 12.37
C ILE A 147 13.49 4.04 12.13
N PRO A 148 14.40 3.18 11.62
CA PRO A 148 15.76 3.58 11.33
C PRO A 148 15.84 4.48 10.10
N GLU A 149 16.85 5.34 10.07
CA GLU A 149 17.23 6.04 8.84
C GLU A 149 17.81 5.04 7.83
N VAL A 150 17.23 4.98 6.65
CA VAL A 150 17.68 4.11 5.55
C VAL A 150 17.66 4.86 4.22
N SER A 151 18.50 4.44 3.28
CA SER A 151 18.54 5.05 1.93
C SER A 151 17.39 4.58 1.01
N MET A 152 16.77 3.46 1.33
CA MET A 152 15.64 2.92 0.58
C MET A 152 14.36 3.72 0.86
N PRO A 153 13.52 4.01 -0.15
CA PRO A 153 12.23 4.65 0.07
C PRO A 153 11.36 3.85 1.04
N LEU A 154 10.85 4.50 2.09
CA LEU A 154 9.93 3.91 3.06
C LEU A 154 8.51 4.42 2.84
N ILE A 155 7.55 3.51 2.86
CA ILE A 155 6.11 3.79 2.86
C ILE A 155 5.58 3.41 4.24
N LEU A 156 4.99 4.38 4.93
CA LEU A 156 4.41 4.14 6.24
C LEU A 156 2.96 3.68 6.11
N ALA A 157 2.62 2.58 6.79
CA ALA A 157 1.28 1.99 6.82
C ALA A 157 0.88 1.58 8.24
N GLY A 158 -0.27 0.95 8.38
CA GLY A 158 -0.76 0.44 9.66
C GLY A 158 -1.37 1.50 10.55
N GLY A 159 -2.69 1.46 10.74
CA GLY A 159 -3.43 2.34 11.66
C GLY A 159 -3.47 3.82 11.27
N LEU A 160 -3.06 4.20 10.07
CA LEU A 160 -3.15 5.58 9.61
C LEU A 160 -4.61 5.99 9.34
N THR A 161 -4.91 7.24 9.73
CA THR A 161 -6.23 7.88 9.58
C THR A 161 -6.02 9.36 9.25
N PRO A 162 -7.05 10.11 8.81
CA PRO A 162 -6.94 11.57 8.68
C PRO A 162 -6.45 12.27 9.95
N GLY A 163 -6.85 11.76 11.13
CA GLY A 163 -6.51 12.36 12.42
C GLY A 163 -5.06 12.16 12.88
N ASN A 164 -4.27 11.26 12.26
CA ASN A 164 -2.91 10.99 12.70
C ASN A 164 -1.84 11.09 11.60
N VAL A 165 -2.24 11.08 10.32
CA VAL A 165 -1.29 11.01 9.19
C VAL A 165 -0.35 12.23 9.13
N ARG A 166 -0.83 13.44 9.42
CA ARG A 166 0.04 14.64 9.45
C ARG A 166 1.19 14.46 10.43
N ARG A 167 0.87 14.06 11.68
CA ARG A 167 1.90 13.79 12.69
C ARG A 167 2.85 12.69 12.28
N ALA A 168 2.33 11.63 11.62
CA ALA A 168 3.15 10.55 11.11
C ALA A 168 4.15 11.06 10.05
N VAL A 169 3.71 11.89 9.11
CA VAL A 169 4.56 12.49 8.08
C VAL A 169 5.60 13.43 8.68
N GLU A 170 5.20 14.29 9.63
CA GLU A 170 6.12 15.23 10.30
C GLU A 170 7.20 14.51 11.13
N GLN A 171 6.86 13.39 11.76
CA GLN A 171 7.77 12.65 12.63
C GLN A 171 8.72 11.72 11.85
N VAL A 172 8.23 11.07 10.79
CA VAL A 172 8.96 10.00 10.07
C VAL A 172 9.58 10.51 8.78
N GLU A 173 9.04 11.57 8.19
CA GLU A 173 9.40 12.08 6.86
C GLU A 173 9.44 10.95 5.80
N PRO A 174 8.41 10.07 5.73
CA PRO A 174 8.42 8.92 4.84
C PRO A 174 8.36 9.36 3.38
N TRP A 175 8.85 8.52 2.47
CA TRP A 175 8.69 8.72 1.03
C TRP A 175 7.22 8.71 0.61
N GLY A 176 6.39 7.91 1.30
CA GLY A 176 4.95 7.80 1.06
C GLY A 176 4.20 7.27 2.28
N VAL A 177 2.88 7.37 2.22
CA VAL A 177 1.96 6.79 3.20
C VAL A 177 0.93 5.91 2.51
N ASP A 178 0.51 4.83 3.16
CA ASP A 178 -0.51 3.89 2.67
C ASP A 178 -1.66 3.77 3.67
N VAL A 179 -2.89 3.91 3.21
CA VAL A 179 -4.07 3.76 4.04
C VAL A 179 -5.09 2.83 3.39
N SER A 180 -5.75 2.02 4.22
CA SER A 180 -6.85 1.17 3.78
C SER A 180 -8.09 1.40 4.65
N SER A 181 -8.17 0.78 5.83
CA SER A 181 -9.33 0.84 6.71
C SER A 181 -9.58 2.23 7.32
N GLY A 182 -8.53 3.05 7.49
CA GLY A 182 -8.65 4.39 8.08
C GLY A 182 -9.46 5.39 7.25
N VAL A 183 -9.85 5.02 6.03
CA VAL A 183 -10.69 5.83 5.12
C VAL A 183 -11.88 5.02 4.58
N GLU A 184 -12.39 4.07 5.37
CA GLU A 184 -13.53 3.22 5.02
C GLU A 184 -14.73 3.47 5.94
N ASP A 185 -15.92 3.38 5.39
CA ASP A 185 -17.17 3.26 6.17
C ASP A 185 -17.34 1.82 6.69
N THR A 186 -17.07 0.85 5.81
CA THR A 186 -17.03 -0.58 6.12
C THR A 186 -15.96 -1.26 5.27
N PRO A 187 -15.47 -2.45 5.63
CA PRO A 187 -14.42 -3.12 4.87
C PRO A 187 -14.73 -3.24 3.38
N GLY A 188 -13.91 -2.60 2.54
CA GLY A 188 -14.06 -2.55 1.09
C GLY A 188 -14.93 -1.40 0.57
N ILE A 189 -15.53 -0.60 1.42
CA ILE A 189 -16.32 0.58 1.04
C ILE A 189 -15.60 1.83 1.53
N LYS A 190 -14.97 2.56 0.62
CA LYS A 190 -14.27 3.80 0.97
C LYS A 190 -15.26 4.95 1.22
N ASN A 191 -14.85 5.86 2.10
CA ASN A 191 -15.52 7.13 2.36
C ASN A 191 -14.78 8.24 1.61
N GLU A 192 -15.46 8.94 0.73
CA GLU A 192 -14.88 9.98 -0.11
C GLU A 192 -14.30 11.15 0.71
N GLU A 193 -15.02 11.58 1.75
CA GLU A 193 -14.59 12.69 2.62
C GLU A 193 -13.34 12.32 3.41
N LEU A 194 -13.29 11.10 3.98
CA LEU A 194 -12.12 10.61 4.69
C LEU A 194 -10.90 10.44 3.77
N MET A 195 -11.08 10.00 2.52
CA MET A 195 -9.99 9.93 1.55
C MET A 195 -9.43 11.32 1.23
N ARG A 196 -10.32 12.30 0.99
CA ARG A 196 -9.94 13.68 0.71
C ARG A 196 -9.20 14.31 1.89
N GLU A 197 -9.73 14.14 3.10
CA GLU A 197 -9.12 14.63 4.33
C GLU A 197 -7.75 13.98 4.57
N PHE A 198 -7.65 12.66 4.43
CA PHE A 198 -6.39 11.95 4.58
C PHE A 198 -5.30 12.47 3.62
N ILE A 199 -5.63 12.65 2.35
CA ILE A 199 -4.69 13.14 1.33
C ILE A 199 -4.27 14.57 1.64
N LYS A 200 -5.22 15.44 2.01
CA LYS A 200 -4.94 16.82 2.41
C LYS A 200 -4.00 16.88 3.62
N GLU A 201 -4.29 16.11 4.67
CA GLU A 201 -3.47 16.08 5.88
C GLU A 201 -2.08 15.46 5.63
N ALA A 202 -1.98 14.42 4.79
CA ALA A 202 -0.72 13.79 4.44
C ALA A 202 0.18 14.74 3.62
N LYS A 203 -0.40 15.47 2.66
CA LYS A 203 0.36 16.41 1.79
C LYS A 203 0.60 17.76 2.45
N CYS A 204 0.09 17.98 3.67
CA CYS A 204 0.16 19.26 4.39
C CYS A 204 -0.36 20.43 3.54
N GLU A 205 -1.40 20.20 2.72
CA GLU A 205 -2.04 21.22 1.90
C GLU A 205 -2.97 22.07 2.79
N TYR A 206 -2.81 23.40 2.72
CA TYR A 206 -3.59 24.37 3.49
C TYR A 206 -4.74 24.95 2.68
#